data_a428f2fb56f8582606c7549568172741
#
_entry.id   a428f2fb56f8582606c7549568172741
#
_cell.length_a   1.000
_cell.length_b   1.000
_cell.length_c   1.000
_cell.angle_alpha   90.00
_cell.angle_beta   90.00
_cell.angle_gamma   90.00
#
_symmetry.space_group_name_H-M   'P 1'
#
loop_
_entity.id
_entity.type
_entity.pdbx_description
1 polymer ?
#
loop_
_entity_poly.entity_id
_entity_poly.type
_entity_poly.pdbx_seq_one_letter_code
_entity_poly.pdbx_strand_id
1 'polypeptide(L)'
;MALIFGAEPSGLGERAFGVLLTVMLLCVMSPGHVAAEEQEAVAPELKLSLRDAIQAAVDNNVNVRLLKERIAAAQAQTNTSFGALLPNVGGYLTGRHQTVNLAAFGLPADRLSGLGLTRSVTDPFEVYDARATLVQNIFSLSLLQRWRAAKSGLDVAGLEAEVTKRDVMATVGLLYIEVLRADEAVKARLTDIELSQQLLKLARDRRTAGVATGLDVTRQEVQLENNKQRLLVSQNEQESARLNLIRALGIAFDVRLTLTDELKFVPPVTQRVEEALVTAREQRLELRAQETRQRLATLSLSSVTSERIPSLSLNGDYGWIGLKPDEAMTTRSIGLTLSIPIFDGGQREGRISENRSRVRQESIRMKDVSDQVTLEVRNALLTLESSTQQVAVAEKGLELALKELTFAKDRFAAGLVTNIEVTNAQASVARARDNQIEALFRFNASRINLARAKGEIDKLF
;
A
#
# COMPACT_ATOMS: atom_id res chain seq x y z
N MET A 1 44.05 -6.07 28.89
CA MET A 1 45.14 -5.47 29.70
C MET A 1 44.49 -4.81 30.90
N ALA A 2 44.51 -5.53 32.02
CA ALA A 2 43.92 -5.13 33.28
C ALA A 2 44.87 -4.17 33.98
N LEU A 3 44.31 -3.29 34.75
CA LEU A 3 44.74 -2.81 36.06
C LEU A 3 44.33 -1.37 36.28
N ILE A 4 43.65 -1.25 37.36
CA ILE A 4 43.62 -0.32 38.51
C ILE A 4 42.47 0.68 38.46
N PHE A 5 41.46 0.43 39.29
CA PHE A 5 40.93 1.37 40.27
C PHE A 5 40.12 0.59 41.32
N GLY A 6 40.71 0.43 42.51
CA GLY A 6 39.99 -0.01 43.68
C GLY A 6 39.29 1.21 44.32
N ALA A 7 38.00 1.10 44.54
CA ALA A 7 37.24 1.90 45.48
C ALA A 7 36.07 1.01 45.98
N GLU A 8 36.02 0.80 47.30
CA GLU A 8 34.99 0.01 47.98
C GLU A 8 33.57 0.59 47.78
N PRO A 9 32.53 -0.27 47.63
CA PRO A 9 31.17 0.21 47.55
C PRO A 9 30.53 0.29 48.93
N SER A 10 30.11 1.48 49.32
CA SER A 10 29.19 1.70 50.45
C SER A 10 27.79 1.22 50.09
N GLY A 11 27.26 0.32 50.88
CA GLY A 11 26.02 -0.45 50.79
C GLY A 11 24.73 0.32 50.52
N LEU A 12 24.21 0.14 49.30
CA LEU A 12 22.82 0.45 48.95
C LEU A 12 22.30 -0.41 47.78
N GLY A 13 22.99 -1.51 47.43
CA GLY A 13 22.65 -2.37 46.26
C GLY A 13 21.96 -3.72 46.56
N GLU A 14 21.92 -4.17 47.83
CA GLU A 14 21.50 -5.56 48.09
C GLU A 14 20.00 -5.82 48.33
N ARG A 15 19.16 -4.77 48.38
CA ARG A 15 17.71 -4.96 48.58
C ARG A 15 16.85 -5.00 47.30
N ALA A 16 17.43 -4.66 46.16
CA ALA A 16 16.68 -4.67 44.87
C ALA A 16 16.80 -5.98 44.08
N PHE A 17 17.78 -6.85 44.39
CA PHE A 17 17.99 -8.11 43.67
C PHE A 17 17.26 -9.30 44.28
N GLY A 18 16.78 -9.21 45.53
CA GLY A 18 16.07 -10.30 46.21
C GLY A 18 14.60 -10.49 45.84
N VAL A 19 13.96 -9.46 45.26
CA VAL A 19 12.51 -9.49 44.94
C VAL A 19 12.23 -10.02 43.55
N LEU A 20 13.19 -9.98 42.62
CA LEU A 20 13.01 -10.46 41.24
C LEU A 20 13.20 -11.97 41.07
N LEU A 21 13.84 -12.65 42.01
CA LEU A 21 14.09 -14.10 41.93
C LEU A 21 13.00 -14.96 42.59
N THR A 22 12.15 -14.35 43.44
CA THR A 22 11.09 -15.12 44.17
C THR A 22 9.77 -15.19 43.39
N VAL A 23 9.58 -14.41 42.35
CA VAL A 23 8.37 -14.44 41.47
C VAL A 23 8.52 -15.45 40.34
N MET A 24 9.72 -15.94 40.05
CA MET A 24 9.97 -16.85 38.92
C MET A 24 9.94 -18.36 39.30
N LEU A 25 9.70 -18.72 40.55
CA LEU A 25 9.77 -20.11 41.02
C LEU A 25 8.43 -20.71 41.49
N LEU A 26 7.29 -20.06 41.22
CA LEU A 26 5.96 -20.54 41.65
C LEU A 26 4.98 -20.88 40.51
N CYS A 27 5.48 -21.10 39.30
CA CYS A 27 4.67 -21.49 38.14
C CYS A 27 5.05 -22.85 37.52
N VAL A 28 5.55 -23.79 38.28
CA VAL A 28 5.73 -25.19 37.81
C VAL A 28 5.13 -26.09 38.85
N MET A 29 3.92 -26.54 38.63
CA MET A 29 3.32 -27.87 38.92
C MET A 29 1.79 -27.78 39.06
N SER A 30 1.09 -28.02 37.94
CA SER A 30 -0.18 -28.75 38.00
C SER A 30 -0.40 -29.40 36.62
N PRO A 31 -0.32 -30.73 36.49
CA PRO A 31 -0.78 -31.43 35.29
C PRO A 31 -2.28 -31.66 35.44
N GLY A 32 -3.07 -30.68 35.07
CA GLY A 32 -4.48 -30.86 34.80
C GLY A 32 -4.65 -31.23 33.34
N HIS A 33 -4.77 -32.51 33.03
CA HIS A 33 -5.34 -32.95 31.74
C HIS A 33 -6.79 -32.48 31.70
N VAL A 34 -7.03 -31.29 31.15
CA VAL A 34 -8.32 -30.95 30.60
C VAL A 34 -8.26 -31.42 29.15
N ALA A 35 -8.94 -32.54 28.85
CA ALA A 35 -9.32 -32.90 27.51
C ALA A 35 -10.16 -31.71 27.01
N ALA A 36 -9.56 -30.84 26.22
CA ALA A 36 -10.28 -29.87 25.41
C ALA A 36 -11.00 -30.74 24.36
N GLU A 37 -12.30 -30.94 24.51
CA GLU A 37 -13.18 -31.22 23.38
C GLU A 37 -12.88 -30.11 22.34
N GLU A 38 -12.22 -30.48 21.24
CA GLU A 38 -12.20 -29.71 20.02
C GLU A 38 -13.66 -29.62 19.54
N GLN A 39 -14.41 -28.67 20.08
CA GLN A 39 -15.55 -28.14 19.39
C GLN A 39 -14.97 -27.58 18.08
N GLU A 40 -15.23 -28.24 16.95
CA GLU A 40 -15.12 -27.65 15.63
C GLU A 40 -15.88 -26.31 15.68
N ALA A 41 -15.16 -25.23 15.93
CA ALA A 41 -15.71 -23.90 15.89
C ALA A 41 -16.18 -23.70 14.45
N VAL A 42 -17.47 -23.79 14.23
CA VAL A 42 -18.07 -23.46 12.93
C VAL A 42 -17.61 -22.06 12.58
N ALA A 43 -16.81 -21.95 11.53
CA ALA A 43 -16.26 -20.70 11.06
C ALA A 43 -17.42 -19.68 10.91
N PRO A 44 -17.31 -18.47 11.48
CA PRO A 44 -18.37 -17.49 11.45
C PRO A 44 -18.75 -17.15 10.01
N GLU A 45 -20.04 -17.27 9.67
CA GLU A 45 -20.54 -16.91 8.35
C GLU A 45 -20.61 -15.38 8.23
N LEU A 46 -19.86 -14.83 7.27
CA LEU A 46 -19.86 -13.41 6.95
C LEU A 46 -20.59 -13.17 5.62
N LYS A 47 -21.76 -12.54 5.69
CA LYS A 47 -22.53 -12.13 4.51
C LYS A 47 -22.15 -10.71 4.12
N LEU A 48 -21.70 -10.52 2.88
CA LEU A 48 -21.28 -9.22 2.38
C LEU A 48 -21.96 -8.88 1.07
N SER A 49 -22.47 -7.65 0.99
CA SER A 49 -22.75 -6.99 -0.28
C SER A 49 -21.47 -6.39 -0.86
N LEU A 50 -21.47 -6.01 -2.13
CA LEU A 50 -20.34 -5.33 -2.77
C LEU A 50 -19.95 -4.05 -2.01
N ARG A 51 -20.95 -3.29 -1.55
CA ARG A 51 -20.73 -2.08 -0.75
C ARG A 51 -20.04 -2.38 0.58
N ASP A 52 -20.51 -3.39 1.30
CA ASP A 52 -19.95 -3.78 2.61
C ASP A 52 -18.52 -4.30 2.44
N ALA A 53 -18.25 -5.07 1.37
CA ALA A 53 -16.92 -5.57 1.04
C ALA A 53 -15.93 -4.42 0.78
N ILE A 54 -16.35 -3.40 0.03
CA ILE A 54 -15.51 -2.23 -0.22
C ILE A 54 -15.25 -1.44 1.05
N GLN A 55 -16.26 -1.23 1.89
CA GLN A 55 -16.09 -0.53 3.17
C GLN A 55 -15.14 -1.30 4.08
N ALA A 56 -15.31 -2.61 4.22
CA ALA A 56 -14.42 -3.46 5.01
C ALA A 56 -12.96 -3.39 4.51
N ALA A 57 -12.75 -3.37 3.20
CA ALA A 57 -11.42 -3.24 2.62
C ALA A 57 -10.80 -1.86 2.90
N VAL A 58 -11.56 -0.77 2.79
CA VAL A 58 -11.06 0.58 3.11
C VAL A 58 -10.62 0.69 4.57
N ASP A 59 -11.30 -0.03 5.48
CA ASP A 59 -10.98 0.01 6.90
C ASP A 59 -9.79 -0.91 7.27
N ASN A 60 -9.69 -2.10 6.68
CA ASN A 60 -8.78 -3.15 7.13
C ASN A 60 -7.63 -3.48 6.17
N ASN A 61 -7.72 -3.11 4.89
CA ASN A 61 -6.71 -3.48 3.90
C ASN A 61 -5.31 -2.96 4.28
N VAL A 62 -4.31 -3.84 4.18
CA VAL A 62 -2.92 -3.55 4.56
C VAL A 62 -2.36 -2.34 3.81
N ASN A 63 -2.67 -2.20 2.51
CA ASN A 63 -2.19 -1.06 1.73
C ASN A 63 -2.75 0.27 2.26
N VAL A 64 -4.04 0.31 2.63
CA VAL A 64 -4.66 1.50 3.22
C VAL A 64 -4.05 1.83 4.59
N ARG A 65 -3.77 0.82 5.41
CA ARG A 65 -3.07 1.01 6.70
C ARG A 65 -1.65 1.55 6.50
N LEU A 66 -0.89 1.02 5.54
CA LEU A 66 0.45 1.52 5.21
C LEU A 66 0.43 2.99 4.74
N LEU A 67 -0.64 3.43 4.07
CA LEU A 67 -0.76 4.82 3.65
C LEU A 67 -0.93 5.79 4.83
N LYS A 68 -1.65 5.39 5.88
CA LYS A 68 -1.76 6.19 7.11
C LYS A 68 -0.38 6.45 7.72
N GLU A 69 0.48 5.42 7.74
CA GLU A 69 1.86 5.55 8.22
C GLU A 69 2.73 6.42 7.29
N ARG A 70 2.54 6.35 5.97
CA ARG A 70 3.24 7.23 5.02
C ARG A 70 2.87 8.69 5.20
N ILE A 71 1.59 8.99 5.44
CA ILE A 71 1.12 10.35 5.76
C ILE A 71 1.74 10.81 7.09
N ALA A 72 1.76 9.96 8.11
CA ALA A 72 2.39 10.27 9.40
C ALA A 72 3.90 10.56 9.25
N ALA A 73 4.60 9.78 8.42
CA ALA A 73 6.02 10.01 8.10
C ALA A 73 6.23 11.35 7.37
N ALA A 74 5.38 11.70 6.40
CA ALA A 74 5.43 12.97 5.69
C ALA A 74 5.11 14.16 6.63
N GLN A 75 4.18 13.98 7.58
CA GLN A 75 3.90 14.98 8.61
C GLN A 75 5.11 15.16 9.54
N ALA A 76 5.74 14.08 9.97
CA ALA A 76 6.96 14.15 10.79
C ALA A 76 8.10 14.88 10.05
N GLN A 77 8.28 14.62 8.74
CA GLN A 77 9.24 15.34 7.88
C GLN A 77 8.92 16.83 7.78
N THR A 78 7.62 17.18 7.71
CA THR A 78 7.18 18.58 7.72
C THR A 78 7.52 19.26 9.07
N ASN A 79 7.29 18.57 10.19
CA ASN A 79 7.63 19.04 11.51
C ASN A 79 9.15 19.20 11.69
N THR A 80 9.95 18.26 11.19
CA THR A 80 11.43 18.36 11.17
C THR A 80 11.90 19.59 10.40
N SER A 81 11.30 19.83 9.22
CA SER A 81 11.63 21.01 8.41
C SER A 81 11.19 22.33 9.06
N PHE A 82 10.09 22.31 9.80
CA PHE A 82 9.64 23.45 10.61
C PHE A 82 10.53 23.66 11.83
N GLY A 83 10.97 22.58 12.48
CA GLY A 83 11.90 22.62 13.63
C GLY A 83 13.21 23.36 13.31
N ALA A 84 13.67 23.33 12.05
CA ALA A 84 14.85 24.10 11.63
C ALA A 84 14.65 25.64 11.67
N LEU A 85 13.40 26.11 11.76
CA LEU A 85 13.04 27.52 11.92
C LEU A 85 12.85 27.91 13.40
N LEU A 86 12.79 26.95 14.31
CA LEU A 86 12.60 27.18 15.75
C LEU A 86 13.92 27.27 16.48
N PRO A 87 13.95 27.82 17.71
CA PRO A 87 15.11 27.79 18.56
C PRO A 87 15.59 26.37 18.81
N ASN A 88 16.88 26.12 18.60
CA ASN A 88 17.52 24.86 18.94
C ASN A 88 18.38 25.08 20.20
N VAL A 89 18.07 24.32 21.26
CA VAL A 89 18.81 24.37 22.52
C VAL A 89 19.53 23.04 22.69
N GLY A 90 20.85 23.10 22.84
CA GLY A 90 21.70 21.95 23.10
C GLY A 90 22.52 22.15 24.39
N GLY A 91 22.99 21.07 24.98
CA GLY A 91 23.92 21.08 26.08
C GLY A 91 25.12 20.19 25.81
N TYR A 92 26.30 20.60 26.23
CA TYR A 92 27.47 19.73 26.15
C TYR A 92 28.35 19.86 27.40
N LEU A 93 29.05 18.77 27.68
CA LEU A 93 30.06 18.66 28.71
C LEU A 93 31.36 18.22 28.03
N THR A 94 32.43 18.96 28.23
CA THR A 94 33.73 18.65 27.65
C THR A 94 34.82 18.68 28.73
N GLY A 95 35.60 17.59 28.81
CA GLY A 95 36.88 17.58 29.55
C GLY A 95 38.02 17.45 28.53
N ARG A 96 38.98 18.38 28.55
CA ARG A 96 40.11 18.36 27.64
C ARG A 96 41.41 18.43 28.43
N HIS A 97 42.35 17.56 28.09
CA HIS A 97 43.73 17.65 28.53
C HIS A 97 44.56 18.22 27.38
N GLN A 98 45.10 19.42 27.54
CA GLN A 98 45.73 20.16 26.43
C GLN A 98 46.94 20.98 26.89
N THR A 99 47.80 21.26 25.92
CA THR A 99 48.85 22.29 26.02
C THR A 99 48.53 23.43 25.06
N VAL A 100 48.89 24.64 25.40
CA VAL A 100 48.68 25.83 24.55
C VAL A 100 50.01 26.48 24.23
N ASN A 101 50.29 26.75 22.96
CA ASN A 101 51.42 27.52 22.54
C ASN A 101 51.08 29.01 22.54
N LEU A 102 51.48 29.71 23.59
CA LEU A 102 51.23 31.15 23.80
C LEU A 102 51.96 32.04 22.78
N ALA A 103 53.06 31.57 22.19
CA ALA A 103 53.76 32.30 21.13
C ALA A 103 52.89 32.48 19.88
N ALA A 104 51.97 31.51 19.58
CA ALA A 104 51.01 31.64 18.49
C ALA A 104 49.99 32.77 18.71
N PHE A 105 49.82 33.24 19.95
CA PHE A 105 48.96 34.36 20.31
C PHE A 105 49.78 35.70 20.52
N GLY A 106 51.02 35.76 20.02
CA GLY A 106 51.87 36.94 20.11
C GLY A 106 52.52 37.13 21.46
N LEU A 107 52.58 36.11 22.31
CA LEU A 107 53.21 36.08 23.63
C LEU A 107 54.38 35.09 23.60
N PRO A 108 55.52 35.45 22.97
CA PRO A 108 56.72 34.63 22.98
C PRO A 108 57.39 34.67 24.36
N ALA A 109 58.34 33.74 24.65
CA ALA A 109 58.94 33.53 25.98
C ALA A 109 59.62 34.77 26.56
N ASP A 110 60.17 35.58 25.69
CA ASP A 110 60.85 36.89 26.12
C ASP A 110 59.82 37.88 26.68
N ARG A 111 58.62 37.93 26.22
CA ARG A 111 57.52 38.77 26.78
C ARG A 111 56.84 38.15 27.97
N LEU A 112 56.90 36.84 28.15
CA LEU A 112 56.31 36.12 29.27
C LEU A 112 57.20 36.04 30.47
N SER A 113 58.50 36.33 30.32
CA SER A 113 59.49 36.35 31.44
C SER A 113 59.12 37.34 32.58
N GLY A 114 58.51 38.48 32.23
CA GLY A 114 57.96 39.44 33.19
C GLY A 114 56.73 38.94 34.00
N LEU A 115 56.11 37.89 33.61
CA LEU A 115 54.99 37.22 34.28
C LEU A 115 55.41 35.90 34.93
N GLY A 116 56.73 35.65 35.06
CA GLY A 116 57.25 34.40 35.65
C GLY A 116 57.17 33.16 34.80
N LEU A 117 56.77 33.30 33.52
CA LEU A 117 56.67 32.18 32.57
C LEU A 117 57.92 32.12 31.69
N THR A 118 58.64 31.02 31.74
CA THR A 118 59.88 30.79 30.98
C THR A 118 59.70 30.05 29.65
N ARG A 119 58.52 29.58 29.38
CA ARG A 119 58.21 28.79 28.16
C ARG A 119 57.00 29.34 27.44
N SER A 120 57.00 29.34 26.13
CA SER A 120 55.86 29.75 25.31
C SER A 120 54.76 28.65 25.22
N VAL A 121 55.10 27.41 25.54
CA VAL A 121 54.15 26.29 25.60
C VAL A 121 53.81 26.03 27.06
N THR A 122 52.55 26.02 27.39
CA THR A 122 52.07 25.73 28.75
C THR A 122 52.35 24.29 29.13
N ASP A 123 52.51 24.01 30.41
CA ASP A 123 52.42 22.64 30.91
C ASP A 123 51.04 22.08 30.60
N PRO A 124 50.90 20.74 30.44
CA PRO A 124 49.59 20.14 30.24
C PRO A 124 48.59 20.52 31.36
N PHE A 125 47.41 20.98 30.98
CA PHE A 125 46.35 21.31 31.90
C PHE A 125 45.00 20.79 31.44
N GLU A 126 44.07 20.61 32.33
CA GLU A 126 42.71 20.17 32.04
C GLU A 126 41.80 21.39 31.93
N VAL A 127 40.82 21.31 31.01
CA VAL A 127 39.74 22.28 30.88
C VAL A 127 38.42 21.53 30.89
N TYR A 128 37.60 21.88 31.85
CA TYR A 128 36.23 21.40 31.98
C TYR A 128 35.29 22.51 31.51
N ASP A 129 34.39 22.16 30.57
CA ASP A 129 33.41 23.09 29.98
C ASP A 129 32.03 22.45 29.96
N ALA A 130 31.11 23.04 30.69
CA ALA A 130 29.70 22.62 30.76
C ALA A 130 28.83 23.80 30.34
N ARG A 131 28.19 23.70 29.17
CA ARG A 131 27.35 24.81 28.70
C ARG A 131 26.12 24.39 27.93
N ALA A 132 25.08 25.23 27.99
CA ALA A 132 23.94 25.22 27.11
C ALA A 132 24.16 26.19 25.95
N THR A 133 23.75 25.80 24.75
CA THR A 133 23.83 26.63 23.54
C THR A 133 22.42 26.83 22.96
N LEU A 134 22.19 28.03 22.45
CA LEU A 134 20.97 28.40 21.72
C LEU A 134 21.36 28.81 20.30
N VAL A 135 20.72 28.20 19.32
CA VAL A 135 20.83 28.62 17.91
C VAL A 135 19.44 28.85 17.37
N GLN A 136 19.16 30.06 16.87
CA GLN A 136 17.87 30.41 16.26
C GLN A 136 18.11 31.08 14.93
N ASN A 137 17.54 30.48 13.87
CA ASN A 137 17.48 31.13 12.56
C ASN A 137 16.39 32.20 12.55
N ILE A 138 16.79 33.48 12.61
CA ILE A 138 15.87 34.64 12.60
C ILE A 138 15.32 34.84 11.17
N PHE A 139 16.22 34.75 10.18
CA PHE A 139 15.88 34.89 8.77
C PHE A 139 16.67 33.89 7.93
N SER A 140 15.98 33.02 7.24
CA SER A 140 16.53 32.12 6.22
C SER A 140 15.45 31.78 5.20
N LEU A 141 15.52 32.38 4.02
CA LEU A 141 14.53 32.13 2.96
C LEU A 141 14.65 30.68 2.45
N SER A 142 15.85 30.12 2.42
CA SER A 142 16.09 28.72 2.03
C SER A 142 15.36 27.75 2.98
N LEU A 143 15.46 27.93 4.30
CA LEU A 143 14.76 27.10 5.28
C LEU A 143 13.23 27.25 5.18
N LEU A 144 12.74 28.48 4.95
CA LEU A 144 11.31 28.73 4.77
C LEU A 144 10.77 28.00 3.52
N GLN A 145 11.49 28.07 2.39
CA GLN A 145 11.10 27.35 1.17
C GLN A 145 11.21 25.84 1.33
N ARG A 146 12.19 25.34 2.11
CA ARG A 146 12.33 23.92 2.46
C ARG A 146 11.13 23.43 3.27
N TRP A 147 10.69 24.20 4.23
CA TRP A 147 9.46 23.87 5.00
C TRP A 147 8.22 23.87 4.10
N ARG A 148 8.07 24.86 3.20
CA ARG A 148 6.96 24.89 2.22
C ARG A 148 7.01 23.69 1.28
N ALA A 149 8.20 23.27 0.84
CA ALA A 149 8.38 22.07 0.05
C ALA A 149 7.97 20.82 0.83
N ALA A 150 8.39 20.68 2.09
CA ALA A 150 7.98 19.57 2.94
C ALA A 150 6.46 19.50 3.14
N LYS A 151 5.79 20.67 3.32
CA LYS A 151 4.33 20.76 3.39
C LYS A 151 3.66 20.30 2.09
N SER A 152 4.20 20.72 0.94
CA SER A 152 3.70 20.22 -0.35
C SER A 152 3.95 18.72 -0.52
N GLY A 153 5.02 18.18 0.06
CA GLY A 153 5.28 16.72 0.14
C GLY A 153 4.23 15.97 0.96
N LEU A 154 3.75 16.56 2.05
CA LEU A 154 2.63 16.01 2.82
C LEU A 154 1.33 16.01 2.00
N ASP A 155 1.05 17.10 1.25
CA ASP A 155 -0.13 17.17 0.36
C ASP A 155 -0.05 16.07 -0.73
N VAL A 156 1.15 15.80 -1.29
CA VAL A 156 1.38 14.69 -2.23
C VAL A 156 1.06 13.35 -1.57
N ALA A 157 1.59 13.08 -0.37
CA ALA A 157 1.33 11.83 0.34
C ALA A 157 -0.16 11.61 0.62
N GLY A 158 -0.90 12.68 0.95
CA GLY A 158 -2.35 12.63 1.12
C GLY A 158 -3.10 12.27 -0.16
N LEU A 159 -2.75 12.91 -1.29
CA LEU A 159 -3.36 12.63 -2.59
C LEU A 159 -3.03 11.20 -3.09
N GLU A 160 -1.79 10.74 -2.92
CA GLU A 160 -1.39 9.36 -3.24
C GLU A 160 -2.14 8.33 -2.40
N ALA A 161 -2.43 8.66 -1.14
CA ALA A 161 -3.23 7.81 -0.28
C ALA A 161 -4.66 7.66 -0.81
N GLU A 162 -5.30 8.76 -1.22
CA GLU A 162 -6.65 8.70 -1.81
C GLU A 162 -6.66 7.99 -3.17
N VAL A 163 -5.63 8.14 -4.01
CA VAL A 163 -5.47 7.36 -5.25
C VAL A 163 -5.42 5.87 -4.93
N THR A 164 -4.54 5.46 -4.00
CA THR A 164 -4.41 4.03 -3.64
C THR A 164 -5.68 3.48 -3.00
N LYS A 165 -6.39 4.27 -2.19
CA LYS A 165 -7.69 3.88 -1.63
C LYS A 165 -8.70 3.57 -2.74
N ARG A 166 -8.80 4.42 -3.77
CA ARG A 166 -9.65 4.18 -4.94
C ARG A 166 -9.23 2.96 -5.74
N ASP A 167 -7.93 2.70 -5.87
CA ASP A 167 -7.40 1.49 -6.50
C ASP A 167 -7.75 0.23 -5.70
N VAL A 168 -7.72 0.28 -4.36
CA VAL A 168 -8.18 -0.81 -3.50
C VAL A 168 -9.67 -1.05 -3.68
N MET A 169 -10.49 0.00 -3.74
CA MET A 169 -11.94 -0.14 -4.00
C MET A 169 -12.21 -0.83 -5.34
N ALA A 170 -11.51 -0.42 -6.41
CA ALA A 170 -11.64 -1.05 -7.73
C ALA A 170 -11.19 -2.52 -7.70
N THR A 171 -10.04 -2.81 -7.06
CA THR A 171 -9.50 -4.17 -6.95
C THR A 171 -10.43 -5.09 -6.19
N VAL A 172 -10.97 -4.65 -5.07
CA VAL A 172 -11.94 -5.41 -4.26
C VAL A 172 -13.24 -5.63 -5.05
N GLY A 173 -13.71 -4.61 -5.78
CA GLY A 173 -14.85 -4.75 -6.67
C GLY A 173 -14.63 -5.83 -7.75
N LEU A 174 -13.46 -5.87 -8.37
CA LEU A 174 -13.11 -6.90 -9.37
C LEU A 174 -13.01 -8.29 -8.73
N LEU A 175 -12.40 -8.43 -7.55
CA LEU A 175 -12.33 -9.70 -6.84
C LEU A 175 -13.71 -10.18 -6.37
N TYR A 176 -14.58 -9.26 -5.98
CA TYR A 176 -15.95 -9.58 -5.59
C TYR A 176 -16.75 -10.19 -6.76
N ILE A 177 -16.71 -9.55 -7.93
CA ILE A 177 -17.41 -10.11 -9.12
C ILE A 177 -16.74 -11.38 -9.63
N GLU A 178 -15.44 -11.59 -9.38
CA GLU A 178 -14.74 -12.85 -9.67
C GLU A 178 -15.28 -14.00 -8.80
N VAL A 179 -15.55 -13.76 -7.52
CA VAL A 179 -16.22 -14.76 -6.65
C VAL A 179 -17.61 -15.06 -7.17
N LEU A 180 -18.40 -14.04 -7.58
CA LEU A 180 -19.72 -14.26 -8.18
C LEU A 180 -19.64 -15.08 -9.47
N ARG A 181 -18.63 -14.83 -10.32
CA ARG A 181 -18.38 -15.64 -11.53
C ARG A 181 -18.10 -17.10 -11.17
N ALA A 182 -17.25 -17.33 -10.16
CA ALA A 182 -16.90 -18.67 -9.72
C ALA A 182 -18.10 -19.40 -9.08
N ASP A 183 -18.95 -18.69 -8.33
CA ASP A 183 -20.19 -19.22 -7.76
C ASP A 183 -21.16 -19.66 -8.89
N GLU A 184 -21.33 -18.84 -9.93
CA GLU A 184 -22.16 -19.19 -11.11
C GLU A 184 -21.56 -20.36 -11.93
N ALA A 185 -20.22 -20.44 -12.03
CA ALA A 185 -19.55 -21.57 -12.68
C ALA A 185 -19.83 -22.89 -11.93
N VAL A 186 -19.76 -22.93 -10.60
CA VAL A 186 -20.10 -24.12 -9.80
C VAL A 186 -21.56 -24.51 -10.02
N LYS A 187 -22.50 -23.55 -9.98
CA LYS A 187 -23.93 -23.83 -10.27
C LYS A 187 -24.14 -24.43 -11.67
N ALA A 188 -23.41 -23.90 -12.66
CA ALA A 188 -23.45 -24.44 -14.04
C ALA A 188 -22.95 -25.89 -14.07
N ARG A 189 -21.83 -26.23 -13.39
CA ARG A 189 -21.31 -27.61 -13.33
C ARG A 189 -22.30 -28.57 -12.64
N LEU A 190 -22.97 -28.15 -11.57
CA LEU A 190 -24.00 -28.96 -10.92
C LEU A 190 -25.15 -29.27 -11.86
N THR A 191 -25.61 -28.28 -12.63
CA THR A 191 -26.65 -28.47 -13.65
C THR A 191 -26.18 -29.41 -14.77
N ASP A 192 -24.91 -29.33 -15.21
CA ASP A 192 -24.34 -30.22 -16.23
C ASP A 192 -24.23 -31.66 -15.71
N ILE A 193 -23.96 -31.90 -14.44
CA ILE A 193 -23.97 -33.23 -13.81
C ILE A 193 -25.40 -33.79 -13.78
N GLU A 194 -26.35 -32.99 -13.31
CA GLU A 194 -27.77 -33.42 -13.29
C GLU A 194 -28.26 -33.83 -14.67
N LEU A 195 -27.96 -33.03 -15.70
CA LEU A 195 -28.27 -33.34 -17.08
C LEU A 195 -27.60 -34.67 -17.51
N SER A 196 -26.32 -34.89 -17.19
CA SER A 196 -25.59 -36.12 -17.52
C SER A 196 -26.16 -37.34 -16.83
N GLN A 197 -26.62 -37.21 -15.58
CA GLN A 197 -27.32 -38.28 -14.87
C GLN A 197 -28.64 -38.67 -15.54
N GLN A 198 -29.41 -37.67 -15.99
CA GLN A 198 -30.67 -37.91 -16.73
C GLN A 198 -30.41 -38.62 -18.06
N LEU A 199 -29.37 -38.19 -18.79
CA LEU A 199 -29.00 -38.83 -20.06
C LEU A 199 -28.46 -40.27 -19.91
N LEU A 200 -27.67 -40.49 -18.84
CA LEU A 200 -27.18 -41.81 -18.48
C LEU A 200 -28.35 -42.75 -18.14
N LYS A 201 -29.34 -42.29 -17.40
CA LYS A 201 -30.55 -43.05 -17.09
C LYS A 201 -31.28 -43.41 -18.38
N LEU A 202 -31.53 -42.45 -19.26
CA LEU A 202 -32.17 -42.65 -20.54
C LEU A 202 -31.40 -43.71 -21.41
N ALA A 203 -30.07 -43.63 -21.47
CA ALA A 203 -29.24 -44.59 -22.19
C ALA A 203 -29.36 -46.03 -21.62
N ARG A 204 -29.42 -46.18 -20.30
CA ARG A 204 -29.62 -47.48 -19.62
C ARG A 204 -31.01 -48.04 -19.89
N ASP A 205 -32.05 -47.23 -19.79
CA ASP A 205 -33.44 -47.64 -20.07
C ASP A 205 -33.58 -48.12 -21.51
N ARG A 206 -33.00 -47.41 -22.47
CA ARG A 206 -32.97 -47.79 -23.88
C ARG A 206 -32.20 -49.09 -24.15
N ARG A 207 -31.08 -49.31 -23.45
CA ARG A 207 -30.33 -50.58 -23.52
C ARG A 207 -31.17 -51.73 -23.01
N THR A 208 -31.89 -51.55 -21.90
CA THR A 208 -32.78 -52.58 -21.35
C THR A 208 -33.92 -52.90 -22.32
N ALA A 209 -34.42 -51.90 -23.07
CA ALA A 209 -35.40 -52.07 -24.11
C ALA A 209 -34.80 -52.65 -25.42
N GLY A 210 -33.51 -52.95 -25.51
CA GLY A 210 -32.83 -53.51 -26.66
C GLY A 210 -32.58 -52.53 -27.82
N VAL A 211 -32.80 -51.20 -27.62
CA VAL A 211 -32.69 -50.17 -28.66
C VAL A 211 -31.45 -49.28 -28.52
N ALA A 212 -30.55 -49.58 -27.60
CA ALA A 212 -29.26 -48.93 -27.45
C ALA A 212 -28.15 -49.92 -27.15
N THR A 213 -26.89 -49.57 -27.45
CA THR A 213 -25.72 -50.43 -27.26
C THR A 213 -25.08 -50.21 -25.89
N GLY A 214 -24.23 -51.16 -25.45
CA GLY A 214 -23.38 -50.96 -24.25
C GLY A 214 -22.46 -49.77 -24.40
N LEU A 215 -21.97 -49.49 -25.61
CA LEU A 215 -21.11 -48.33 -25.92
C LEU A 215 -21.82 -47.00 -25.63
N ASP A 216 -23.14 -46.90 -25.89
CA ASP A 216 -23.92 -45.68 -25.61
C ASP A 216 -23.98 -45.38 -24.10
N VAL A 217 -24.14 -46.44 -23.28
CA VAL A 217 -24.11 -46.29 -21.82
C VAL A 217 -22.74 -45.89 -21.34
N THR A 218 -21.67 -46.56 -21.79
CA THR A 218 -20.30 -46.24 -21.39
C THR A 218 -19.91 -44.79 -21.76
N ARG A 219 -20.34 -44.29 -22.94
CA ARG A 219 -20.12 -42.88 -23.34
C ARG A 219 -20.77 -41.90 -22.34
N GLN A 220 -21.98 -42.18 -21.89
CA GLN A 220 -22.65 -41.32 -20.91
C GLN A 220 -22.00 -41.40 -19.51
N GLU A 221 -21.49 -42.58 -19.15
CA GLU A 221 -20.70 -42.73 -17.90
C GLU A 221 -19.42 -41.89 -17.95
N VAL A 222 -18.67 -41.97 -19.05
CA VAL A 222 -17.47 -41.13 -19.27
C VAL A 222 -17.82 -39.63 -19.21
N GLN A 223 -18.92 -39.21 -19.83
CA GLN A 223 -19.37 -37.82 -19.82
C GLN A 223 -19.72 -37.35 -18.39
N LEU A 224 -20.40 -38.20 -17.62
CA LEU A 224 -20.73 -37.91 -16.22
C LEU A 224 -19.46 -37.73 -15.38
N GLU A 225 -18.48 -38.63 -15.51
CA GLU A 225 -17.22 -38.54 -14.75
C GLU A 225 -16.41 -37.29 -15.18
N ASN A 226 -16.37 -36.96 -16.47
CA ASN A 226 -15.77 -35.70 -16.93
C ASN A 226 -16.44 -34.45 -16.33
N ASN A 227 -17.76 -34.46 -16.19
CA ASN A 227 -18.49 -33.34 -15.59
C ASN A 227 -18.26 -33.26 -14.07
N LYS A 228 -18.13 -34.39 -13.38
CA LYS A 228 -17.72 -34.42 -11.97
C LYS A 228 -16.30 -33.84 -11.78
N GLN A 229 -15.36 -34.21 -12.63
CA GLN A 229 -14.01 -33.64 -12.63
C GLN A 229 -14.05 -32.13 -12.80
N ARG A 230 -14.83 -31.62 -13.75
CA ARG A 230 -14.99 -30.16 -13.97
C ARG A 230 -15.59 -29.46 -12.75
N LEU A 231 -16.52 -30.12 -12.04
CA LEU A 231 -17.06 -29.57 -10.79
C LEU A 231 -15.97 -29.39 -9.73
N LEU A 232 -15.11 -30.39 -9.52
CA LEU A 232 -14.02 -30.31 -8.56
C LEU A 232 -13.05 -29.17 -8.88
N VAL A 233 -12.73 -28.96 -10.17
CA VAL A 233 -11.91 -27.84 -10.62
C VAL A 233 -12.61 -26.51 -10.30
N SER A 234 -13.90 -26.36 -10.66
CA SER A 234 -14.66 -25.13 -10.41
C SER A 234 -14.84 -24.84 -8.91
N GLN A 235 -14.97 -25.85 -8.06
CA GLN A 235 -15.00 -25.69 -6.61
C GLN A 235 -13.67 -25.19 -6.05
N ASN A 236 -12.54 -25.68 -6.56
CA ASN A 236 -11.22 -25.21 -6.18
C ASN A 236 -10.99 -23.76 -6.64
N GLU A 237 -11.42 -23.40 -7.85
CA GLU A 237 -11.37 -22.01 -8.35
C GLU A 237 -12.24 -21.07 -7.51
N GLN A 238 -13.44 -21.51 -7.11
CA GLN A 238 -14.35 -20.78 -6.25
C GLN A 238 -13.69 -20.47 -4.89
N GLU A 239 -13.11 -21.50 -4.25
CA GLU A 239 -12.45 -21.31 -2.97
C GLU A 239 -11.21 -20.40 -3.09
N SER A 240 -10.42 -20.57 -4.15
CA SER A 240 -9.28 -19.67 -4.44
C SER A 240 -9.72 -18.22 -4.64
N ALA A 241 -10.82 -17.98 -5.34
CA ALA A 241 -11.38 -16.63 -5.52
C ALA A 241 -11.83 -16.03 -4.16
N ARG A 242 -12.48 -16.81 -3.29
CA ARG A 242 -12.89 -16.40 -1.95
C ARG A 242 -11.69 -16.03 -1.08
N LEU A 243 -10.65 -16.86 -1.07
CA LEU A 243 -9.41 -16.58 -0.32
C LEU A 243 -8.73 -15.30 -0.79
N ASN A 244 -8.69 -15.04 -2.10
CA ASN A 244 -8.15 -13.81 -2.66
C ASN A 244 -8.97 -12.58 -2.22
N LEU A 245 -10.29 -12.68 -2.19
CA LEU A 245 -11.16 -11.62 -1.70
C LEU A 245 -10.94 -11.38 -0.20
N ILE A 246 -10.92 -12.43 0.64
CA ILE A 246 -10.65 -12.36 2.09
C ILE A 246 -9.34 -11.63 2.35
N ARG A 247 -8.28 -11.99 1.62
CA ARG A 247 -6.98 -11.29 1.71
C ARG A 247 -7.08 -9.81 1.36
N ALA A 248 -7.82 -9.48 0.30
CA ALA A 248 -8.00 -8.09 -0.13
C ALA A 248 -8.85 -7.28 0.86
N LEU A 249 -9.81 -7.91 1.53
CA LEU A 249 -10.58 -7.32 2.61
C LEU A 249 -9.74 -7.06 3.88
N GLY A 250 -8.61 -7.76 4.05
CA GLY A 250 -7.76 -7.66 5.25
C GLY A 250 -8.38 -8.29 6.50
N ILE A 251 -9.24 -9.30 6.32
CA ILE A 251 -9.87 -10.06 7.41
C ILE A 251 -9.20 -11.44 7.60
N ALA A 252 -9.49 -12.12 8.71
CA ALA A 252 -8.95 -13.43 9.01
C ALA A 252 -9.47 -14.51 8.03
N PHE A 253 -8.67 -15.55 7.78
CA PHE A 253 -9.00 -16.61 6.81
C PHE A 253 -9.96 -17.68 7.37
N ASP A 254 -10.29 -17.64 8.65
CA ASP A 254 -11.18 -18.55 9.35
C ASP A 254 -12.67 -18.20 9.24
N VAL A 255 -13.02 -17.36 8.28
CA VAL A 255 -14.40 -16.86 8.02
C VAL A 255 -14.97 -17.52 6.77
N ARG A 256 -16.20 -18.04 6.84
CA ARG A 256 -16.95 -18.48 5.68
C ARG A 256 -17.65 -17.31 4.99
N LEU A 257 -17.12 -16.92 3.83
CA LEU A 257 -17.64 -15.78 3.07
C LEU A 257 -18.83 -16.21 2.18
N THR A 258 -19.95 -15.49 2.30
CA THR A 258 -21.14 -15.62 1.46
C THR A 258 -21.48 -14.26 0.85
N LEU A 259 -21.59 -14.20 -0.48
CA LEU A 259 -21.94 -12.95 -1.17
C LEU A 259 -23.46 -12.84 -1.35
N THR A 260 -24.00 -11.62 -1.22
CA THR A 260 -25.45 -11.38 -1.30
C THR A 260 -25.91 -10.92 -2.67
N ASP A 261 -24.98 -10.43 -3.51
CA ASP A 261 -25.31 -9.94 -4.85
C ASP A 261 -25.25 -11.06 -5.89
N GLU A 262 -25.83 -10.81 -7.05
CA GLU A 262 -25.83 -11.71 -8.20
C GLU A 262 -25.18 -11.06 -9.41
N LEU A 263 -24.56 -11.88 -10.27
CA LEU A 263 -23.94 -11.43 -11.51
C LEU A 263 -25.03 -11.12 -12.55
N LYS A 264 -25.43 -9.84 -12.65
CA LYS A 264 -26.54 -9.39 -13.53
C LYS A 264 -26.06 -8.40 -14.58
N PHE A 265 -26.75 -8.39 -15.71
CA PHE A 265 -26.63 -7.34 -16.71
C PHE A 265 -27.51 -6.14 -16.32
N VAL A 266 -26.90 -4.96 -16.22
CA VAL A 266 -27.57 -3.67 -16.00
C VAL A 266 -27.23 -2.77 -17.18
N PRO A 267 -28.20 -2.41 -18.06
CA PRO A 267 -27.91 -1.61 -19.25
C PRO A 267 -27.09 -0.37 -18.91
N PRO A 268 -25.94 -0.16 -19.58
CA PRO A 268 -25.11 1.01 -19.31
C PRO A 268 -25.76 2.28 -19.86
N VAL A 269 -25.58 3.39 -19.17
CA VAL A 269 -25.91 4.71 -19.72
C VAL A 269 -24.89 5.04 -20.81
N THR A 270 -25.36 5.30 -22.03
CA THR A 270 -24.50 5.70 -23.15
C THR A 270 -23.87 7.05 -22.84
N GLN A 271 -22.54 7.09 -22.80
CA GLN A 271 -21.79 8.32 -22.55
C GLN A 271 -20.84 8.62 -23.70
N ARG A 272 -20.75 9.89 -24.09
CA ARG A 272 -19.81 10.33 -25.14
C ARG A 272 -18.39 10.36 -24.60
N VAL A 273 -17.42 10.05 -25.46
CA VAL A 273 -15.99 10.01 -25.10
C VAL A 273 -15.53 11.36 -24.53
N GLU A 274 -15.95 12.46 -25.15
CA GLU A 274 -15.57 13.80 -24.74
C GLU A 274 -16.06 14.14 -23.31
N GLU A 275 -17.28 13.78 -22.97
CA GLU A 275 -17.84 13.97 -21.63
C GLU A 275 -17.10 13.15 -20.57
N ALA A 276 -16.78 11.90 -20.90
CA ALA A 276 -16.00 11.04 -20.00
C ALA A 276 -14.58 11.58 -19.77
N LEU A 277 -13.95 12.14 -20.80
CA LEU A 277 -12.62 12.76 -20.68
C LEU A 277 -12.65 14.05 -19.85
N VAL A 278 -13.68 14.89 -19.96
CA VAL A 278 -13.85 16.06 -19.10
C VAL A 278 -13.99 15.64 -17.65
N THR A 279 -14.87 14.68 -17.38
CA THR A 279 -15.07 14.14 -16.03
C THR A 279 -13.77 13.58 -15.45
N ALA A 280 -13.01 12.81 -16.24
CA ALA A 280 -11.75 12.23 -15.80
C ALA A 280 -10.72 13.31 -15.45
N ARG A 281 -10.59 14.37 -16.25
CA ARG A 281 -9.66 15.47 -15.97
C ARG A 281 -9.99 16.20 -14.67
N GLU A 282 -11.25 16.27 -14.29
CA GLU A 282 -11.69 16.91 -13.05
C GLU A 282 -11.59 16.00 -11.81
N GLN A 283 -11.86 14.69 -11.98
CA GLN A 283 -12.05 13.77 -10.86
C GLN A 283 -10.82 12.88 -10.59
N ARG A 284 -9.90 12.72 -11.54
CA ARG A 284 -8.72 11.87 -11.37
C ARG A 284 -7.72 12.54 -10.42
N LEU A 285 -7.51 11.87 -9.28
CA LEU A 285 -6.59 12.35 -8.24
C LEU A 285 -5.13 12.24 -8.66
N GLU A 286 -4.79 11.35 -9.58
CA GLU A 286 -3.44 11.20 -10.12
C GLU A 286 -2.95 12.47 -10.83
N LEU A 287 -3.85 13.18 -11.54
CA LEU A 287 -3.53 14.47 -12.16
C LEU A 287 -3.23 15.53 -11.09
N ARG A 288 -4.05 15.61 -10.04
CA ARG A 288 -3.84 16.52 -8.90
C ARG A 288 -2.57 16.18 -8.12
N ALA A 289 -2.30 14.88 -7.91
CA ALA A 289 -1.08 14.44 -7.26
C ALA A 289 0.16 14.85 -8.06
N GLN A 290 0.13 14.70 -9.39
CA GLN A 290 1.23 15.08 -10.26
C GLN A 290 1.44 16.60 -10.32
N GLU A 291 0.37 17.39 -10.33
CA GLU A 291 0.44 18.85 -10.21
C GLU A 291 1.11 19.27 -8.89
N THR A 292 0.73 18.62 -7.80
CA THR A 292 1.31 18.89 -6.47
C THR A 292 2.77 18.47 -6.40
N ARG A 293 3.19 17.38 -7.06
CA ARG A 293 4.61 16.99 -7.21
C ARG A 293 5.41 18.04 -8.00
N GLN A 294 4.84 18.59 -9.07
CA GLN A 294 5.47 19.67 -9.83
C GLN A 294 5.65 20.93 -8.96
N ARG A 295 4.66 21.25 -8.14
CA ARG A 295 4.75 22.34 -7.13
C ARG A 295 5.85 22.07 -6.09
N LEU A 296 5.92 20.85 -5.57
CA LEU A 296 6.97 20.41 -4.65
C LEU A 296 8.36 20.59 -5.26
N ALA A 297 8.57 20.15 -6.50
CA ALA A 297 9.84 20.30 -7.22
C ALA A 297 10.20 21.80 -7.42
N THR A 298 9.22 22.65 -7.72
CA THR A 298 9.40 24.10 -7.86
C THR A 298 9.80 24.75 -6.54
N LEU A 299 9.17 24.37 -5.43
CA LEU A 299 9.51 24.85 -4.09
C LEU A 299 10.91 24.38 -3.67
N SER A 300 11.27 23.14 -4.02
CA SER A 300 12.62 22.61 -3.79
C SER A 300 13.69 23.38 -4.56
N LEU A 301 13.44 23.70 -5.83
CA LEU A 301 14.29 24.60 -6.63
C LEU A 301 14.39 25.98 -5.97
N SER A 302 13.28 26.55 -5.53
CA SER A 302 13.24 27.83 -4.84
C SER A 302 14.06 27.81 -3.55
N SER A 303 14.00 26.73 -2.76
CA SER A 303 14.81 26.55 -1.55
C SER A 303 16.31 26.65 -1.86
N VAL A 304 16.80 25.88 -2.85
CA VAL A 304 18.21 25.88 -3.23
C VAL A 304 18.62 27.22 -3.87
N THR A 305 17.79 27.82 -4.69
CA THR A 305 18.06 29.14 -5.27
C THR A 305 18.15 30.21 -4.19
N SER A 306 17.33 30.10 -3.14
CA SER A 306 17.33 31.03 -1.99
C SER A 306 18.57 30.91 -1.09
N GLU A 307 19.41 29.89 -1.27
CA GLU A 307 20.72 29.79 -0.60
C GLU A 307 21.70 30.91 -1.03
N ARG A 308 21.39 31.64 -2.10
CA ARG A 308 22.12 32.86 -2.50
C ARG A 308 21.82 34.08 -1.63
N ILE A 309 20.71 34.03 -0.90
CA ILE A 309 20.25 35.14 -0.07
C ILE A 309 20.90 35.02 1.30
N PRO A 310 21.42 36.11 1.86
CA PRO A 310 22.00 36.11 3.21
C PRO A 310 21.02 35.59 4.24
N SER A 311 21.54 34.86 5.26
CA SER A 311 20.77 34.39 6.41
C SER A 311 21.24 35.04 7.69
N LEU A 312 20.32 35.24 8.62
CA LEU A 312 20.58 35.84 9.95
C LEU A 312 20.23 34.81 11.01
N SER A 313 21.20 34.54 11.91
CA SER A 313 21.00 33.67 13.06
C SER A 313 21.38 34.37 14.37
N LEU A 314 20.64 34.07 15.43
CA LEU A 314 20.96 34.37 16.80
C LEU A 314 21.68 33.17 17.39
N ASN A 315 22.86 33.40 17.98
CA ASN A 315 23.61 32.37 18.69
C ASN A 315 23.82 32.84 20.14
N GLY A 316 23.58 31.97 21.07
CA GLY A 316 23.80 32.26 22.49
C GLY A 316 24.39 31.04 23.19
N ASP A 317 25.20 31.30 24.22
CA ASP A 317 25.66 30.26 25.13
C ASP A 317 25.70 30.75 26.55
N TYR A 318 25.48 29.81 27.47
CA TYR A 318 25.59 30.02 28.89
C TYR A 318 26.16 28.77 29.56
N GLY A 319 27.23 28.94 30.38
CA GLY A 319 27.83 27.76 30.99
C GLY A 319 28.92 28.08 31.97
N TRP A 320 29.64 27.06 32.43
CA TRP A 320 30.75 27.10 33.35
C TRP A 320 31.99 26.50 32.70
N ILE A 321 33.11 27.22 32.78
CA ILE A 321 34.39 26.75 32.28
C ILE A 321 35.47 26.97 33.38
N GLY A 322 36.36 25.99 33.57
CA GLY A 322 37.43 26.06 34.56
C GLY A 322 38.47 24.97 34.38
N LEU A 323 39.56 25.10 35.12
CA LEU A 323 40.65 24.10 35.16
C LEU A 323 40.25 22.87 35.99
N LYS A 324 39.30 23.04 36.92
CA LYS A 324 38.67 21.98 37.70
C LYS A 324 37.17 22.24 37.76
N PRO A 325 36.34 21.18 37.96
CA PRO A 325 34.89 21.34 38.05
C PRO A 325 34.42 22.28 39.18
N ASP A 326 35.08 22.27 40.31
CA ASP A 326 34.78 23.06 41.51
C ASP A 326 35.26 24.53 41.42
N GLU A 327 36.19 24.82 40.50
CA GLU A 327 36.74 26.17 40.26
C GLU A 327 36.14 26.80 38.97
N ALA A 328 35.17 26.15 38.33
CA ALA A 328 34.61 26.62 37.08
C ALA A 328 33.77 27.90 37.27
N MET A 329 34.00 28.88 36.41
CA MET A 329 33.33 30.19 36.44
C MET A 329 32.27 30.27 35.34
N THR A 330 31.21 31.02 35.60
CA THR A 330 30.12 31.27 34.66
C THR A 330 30.58 32.14 33.50
N THR A 331 30.29 31.69 32.30
CA THR A 331 30.49 32.47 31.05
C THR A 331 29.22 32.50 30.24
N ARG A 332 29.02 33.59 29.51
CA ARG A 332 27.86 33.74 28.60
C ARG A 332 28.28 34.52 27.35
N SER A 333 27.66 34.18 26.25
CA SER A 333 27.78 34.91 25.00
C SER A 333 26.41 35.01 24.32
N ILE A 334 26.15 36.11 23.67
CA ILE A 334 24.97 36.28 22.77
C ILE A 334 25.44 37.13 21.58
N GLY A 335 25.10 36.65 20.39
CA GLY A 335 25.54 37.32 19.17
C GLY A 335 24.57 37.07 18.00
N LEU A 336 24.54 38.01 17.08
CA LEU A 336 23.87 37.89 15.81
C LEU A 336 24.91 37.61 14.71
N THR A 337 24.66 36.57 13.91
CA THR A 337 25.55 36.23 12.80
C THR A 337 24.81 36.42 11.50
N LEU A 338 25.27 37.31 10.63
CA LEU A 338 24.83 37.46 9.25
C LEU A 338 25.77 36.63 8.36
N SER A 339 25.24 35.56 7.77
CA SER A 339 25.98 34.71 6.83
C SER A 339 25.66 35.12 5.38
N ILE A 340 26.68 35.52 4.63
CA ILE A 340 26.59 35.95 3.22
C ILE A 340 27.39 34.95 2.38
N PRO A 341 26.74 34.05 1.63
CA PRO A 341 27.43 33.05 0.83
C PRO A 341 27.96 33.69 -0.45
N ILE A 342 29.28 33.90 -0.57
CA ILE A 342 29.92 34.53 -1.74
C ILE A 342 30.23 33.50 -2.81
N PHE A 343 30.99 32.45 -2.50
CA PHE A 343 31.41 31.42 -3.43
C PHE A 343 31.58 30.07 -2.73
N ASP A 344 31.09 29.01 -3.32
CA ASP A 344 31.09 27.65 -2.77
C ASP A 344 31.70 26.61 -3.72
N GLY A 345 32.59 27.03 -4.63
CA GLY A 345 33.19 26.13 -5.61
C GLY A 345 32.23 25.64 -6.69
N GLY A 346 31.08 26.31 -6.92
CA GLY A 346 30.08 25.93 -7.90
C GLY A 346 29.07 24.85 -7.44
N GLN A 347 29.15 24.41 -6.18
CA GLN A 347 28.26 23.36 -5.65
C GLN A 347 26.79 23.80 -5.70
N ARG A 348 26.48 25.04 -5.38
CA ARG A 348 25.13 25.60 -5.43
C ARG A 348 24.58 25.61 -6.85
N GLU A 349 25.38 26.02 -7.83
CA GLU A 349 24.99 26.03 -9.24
C GLU A 349 24.66 24.61 -9.73
N GLY A 350 25.45 23.62 -9.31
CA GLY A 350 25.19 22.21 -9.55
C GLY A 350 23.82 21.79 -8.96
N ARG A 351 23.56 22.11 -7.67
CA ARG A 351 22.26 21.82 -7.02
C ARG A 351 21.08 22.53 -7.68
N ILE A 352 21.26 23.78 -8.11
CA ILE A 352 20.24 24.54 -8.86
C ILE A 352 19.95 23.86 -10.20
N SER A 353 20.99 23.46 -10.94
CA SER A 353 20.84 22.78 -12.23
C SER A 353 20.14 21.44 -12.07
N GLU A 354 20.48 20.66 -11.06
CA GLU A 354 19.82 19.42 -10.71
C GLU A 354 18.31 19.64 -10.43
N ASN A 355 17.97 20.59 -9.54
CA ASN A 355 16.58 20.84 -9.20
C ASN A 355 15.79 21.43 -10.38
N ARG A 356 16.41 22.23 -11.28
CA ARG A 356 15.80 22.64 -12.55
C ARG A 356 15.48 21.43 -13.43
N SER A 357 16.37 20.45 -13.50
CA SER A 357 16.11 19.21 -14.24
C SER A 357 14.96 18.45 -13.62
N ARG A 358 14.85 18.37 -12.29
CA ARG A 358 13.71 17.74 -11.60
C ARG A 358 12.39 18.42 -11.94
N VAL A 359 12.31 19.75 -11.96
CA VAL A 359 11.10 20.48 -12.38
C VAL A 359 10.71 20.10 -13.81
N ARG A 360 11.68 20.04 -14.75
CA ARG A 360 11.40 19.60 -16.12
C ARG A 360 10.91 18.15 -16.19
N GLN A 361 11.49 17.25 -15.39
CA GLN A 361 11.04 15.86 -15.30
C GLN A 361 9.58 15.78 -14.84
N GLU A 362 9.19 16.53 -13.81
CA GLU A 362 7.79 16.53 -13.34
C GLU A 362 6.83 17.12 -14.38
N SER A 363 7.26 18.09 -15.18
CA SER A 363 6.48 18.62 -16.31
C SER A 363 6.27 17.57 -17.41
N ILE A 364 7.30 16.76 -17.72
CA ILE A 364 7.19 15.66 -18.68
C ILE A 364 6.24 14.58 -18.15
N ARG A 365 6.37 14.22 -16.85
CA ARG A 365 5.48 13.25 -16.19
C ARG A 365 4.02 13.71 -16.17
N MET A 366 3.78 15.02 -16.00
CA MET A 366 2.41 15.57 -16.05
C MET A 366 1.74 15.31 -17.39
N LYS A 367 2.49 15.48 -18.49
CA LYS A 367 1.99 15.15 -19.83
C LYS A 367 1.72 13.65 -19.97
N ASP A 368 2.64 12.82 -19.55
CA ASP A 368 2.52 11.36 -19.61
C ASP A 368 1.28 10.85 -18.83
N VAL A 369 1.09 11.32 -17.59
CA VAL A 369 -0.10 10.99 -16.79
C VAL A 369 -1.40 11.45 -17.46
N SER A 370 -1.40 12.63 -18.10
CA SER A 370 -2.57 13.12 -18.85
C SER A 370 -2.88 12.24 -20.07
N ASP A 371 -1.86 11.82 -20.80
CA ASP A 371 -1.99 10.93 -21.96
C ASP A 371 -2.45 9.54 -21.52
N GLN A 372 -1.91 9.02 -20.40
CA GLN A 372 -2.33 7.75 -19.80
C GLN A 372 -3.80 7.77 -19.37
N VAL A 373 -4.25 8.83 -18.69
CA VAL A 373 -5.68 8.99 -18.32
C VAL A 373 -6.56 8.99 -19.55
N THR A 374 -6.15 9.68 -20.62
CA THR A 374 -6.89 9.71 -21.88
C THR A 374 -7.00 8.33 -22.52
N LEU A 375 -5.90 7.57 -22.52
CA LEU A 375 -5.86 6.19 -23.02
C LEU A 375 -6.76 5.25 -22.20
N GLU A 376 -6.68 5.33 -20.87
CA GLU A 376 -7.48 4.50 -19.96
C GLU A 376 -8.99 4.72 -20.16
N VAL A 377 -9.44 5.98 -20.26
CA VAL A 377 -10.85 6.32 -20.48
C VAL A 377 -11.35 5.78 -21.82
N ARG A 378 -10.57 5.98 -22.89
CA ARG A 378 -10.95 5.49 -24.22
C ARG A 378 -11.04 3.95 -24.26
N ASN A 379 -10.03 3.27 -23.72
CA ASN A 379 -10.02 1.81 -23.65
C ASN A 379 -11.16 1.27 -22.78
N ALA A 380 -11.47 1.91 -21.65
CA ALA A 380 -12.58 1.49 -20.80
C ALA A 380 -13.95 1.64 -21.49
N LEU A 381 -14.16 2.72 -22.26
CA LEU A 381 -15.39 2.90 -23.05
C LEU A 381 -15.52 1.86 -24.16
N LEU A 382 -14.45 1.61 -24.92
CA LEU A 382 -14.42 0.58 -25.97
C LEU A 382 -14.69 -0.82 -25.38
N THR A 383 -14.09 -1.12 -24.23
CA THR A 383 -14.29 -2.40 -23.55
C THR A 383 -15.73 -2.55 -23.04
N LEU A 384 -16.33 -1.48 -22.49
CA LEU A 384 -17.71 -1.52 -22.03
C LEU A 384 -18.68 -1.73 -23.20
N GLU A 385 -18.50 -1.03 -24.32
CA GLU A 385 -19.32 -1.20 -25.52
C GLU A 385 -19.23 -2.63 -26.06
N SER A 386 -18.01 -3.14 -26.23
CA SER A 386 -17.78 -4.51 -26.70
C SER A 386 -18.36 -5.56 -25.74
N SER A 387 -18.14 -5.42 -24.42
CA SER A 387 -18.68 -6.37 -23.44
C SER A 387 -20.21 -6.34 -23.36
N THR A 388 -20.83 -5.17 -23.56
CA THR A 388 -22.30 -5.05 -23.67
C THR A 388 -22.85 -5.87 -24.84
N GLN A 389 -22.21 -5.79 -26.00
CA GLN A 389 -22.61 -6.59 -27.18
C GLN A 389 -22.36 -8.08 -26.96
N GLN A 390 -21.24 -8.45 -26.29
CA GLN A 390 -20.93 -9.85 -25.96
C GLN A 390 -22.00 -10.50 -25.08
N VAL A 391 -22.57 -9.76 -24.10
CA VAL A 391 -23.67 -10.30 -23.27
C VAL A 391 -24.88 -10.67 -24.15
N ALA A 392 -25.34 -9.79 -25.04
CA ALA A 392 -26.49 -10.06 -25.89
C ALA A 392 -26.26 -11.26 -26.81
N VAL A 393 -25.04 -11.39 -27.38
CA VAL A 393 -24.67 -12.54 -28.22
C VAL A 393 -24.61 -13.83 -27.40
N ALA A 394 -24.05 -13.81 -26.20
CA ALA A 394 -23.93 -14.97 -25.34
C ALA A 394 -25.28 -15.45 -24.81
N GLU A 395 -26.20 -14.55 -24.45
CA GLU A 395 -27.57 -14.89 -24.06
C GLU A 395 -28.32 -15.58 -25.22
N LYS A 396 -28.20 -15.02 -26.43
CA LYS A 396 -28.81 -15.64 -27.62
C LYS A 396 -28.18 -16.98 -27.97
N GLY A 397 -26.85 -17.09 -27.80
CA GLY A 397 -26.11 -18.34 -27.98
C GLY A 397 -26.60 -19.44 -27.04
N LEU A 398 -26.81 -19.12 -25.75
CA LEU A 398 -27.35 -20.09 -24.79
C LEU A 398 -28.77 -20.49 -25.10
N GLU A 399 -29.64 -19.55 -25.47
CA GLU A 399 -31.03 -19.87 -25.90
C GLU A 399 -31.06 -20.89 -27.04
N LEU A 400 -30.22 -20.66 -28.08
CA LEU A 400 -30.15 -21.55 -29.24
C LEU A 400 -29.56 -22.91 -28.88
N ALA A 401 -28.51 -22.97 -28.06
CA ALA A 401 -27.91 -24.23 -27.62
C ALA A 401 -28.90 -25.08 -26.78
N LEU A 402 -29.72 -24.44 -25.94
CA LEU A 402 -30.77 -25.13 -25.17
C LEU A 402 -31.85 -25.70 -26.10
N LYS A 403 -32.24 -24.99 -27.16
CA LYS A 403 -33.16 -25.48 -28.18
C LYS A 403 -32.57 -26.67 -28.95
N GLU A 404 -31.29 -26.57 -29.36
CA GLU A 404 -30.55 -27.66 -29.99
C GLU A 404 -30.56 -28.92 -29.12
N LEU A 405 -30.27 -28.79 -27.84
CA LEU A 405 -30.27 -29.89 -26.88
C LEU A 405 -31.69 -30.53 -26.78
N THR A 406 -32.73 -29.71 -26.72
CA THR A 406 -34.12 -30.21 -26.67
C THR A 406 -34.44 -31.05 -27.92
N PHE A 407 -34.17 -30.52 -29.10
CA PHE A 407 -34.38 -31.24 -30.34
C PHE A 407 -33.54 -32.53 -30.44
N ALA A 408 -32.27 -32.49 -30.02
CA ALA A 408 -31.42 -33.67 -30.01
C ALA A 408 -31.95 -34.75 -29.05
N LYS A 409 -32.47 -34.38 -27.88
CA LYS A 409 -33.10 -35.29 -26.92
C LYS A 409 -34.37 -35.93 -27.50
N ASP A 410 -35.26 -35.14 -28.10
CA ASP A 410 -36.52 -35.62 -28.68
C ASP A 410 -36.26 -36.61 -29.83
N ARG A 411 -35.34 -36.27 -30.75
CA ARG A 411 -34.94 -37.14 -31.87
C ARG A 411 -34.25 -38.41 -31.37
N PHE A 412 -33.42 -38.33 -30.35
CA PHE A 412 -32.79 -39.49 -29.72
C PHE A 412 -33.83 -40.38 -29.04
N ALA A 413 -34.79 -39.80 -28.31
CA ALA A 413 -35.90 -40.58 -27.73
C ALA A 413 -36.73 -41.31 -28.78
N ALA A 414 -36.98 -40.68 -29.93
CA ALA A 414 -37.67 -41.28 -31.07
C ALA A 414 -36.82 -42.31 -31.86
N GLY A 415 -35.54 -42.49 -31.53
CA GLY A 415 -34.66 -43.42 -32.24
C GLY A 415 -34.14 -42.93 -33.59
N LEU A 416 -34.31 -41.63 -33.91
CA LEU A 416 -33.96 -41.03 -35.20
C LEU A 416 -32.49 -40.62 -35.29
N VAL A 417 -31.79 -40.51 -34.15
CA VAL A 417 -30.38 -40.07 -34.09
C VAL A 417 -29.59 -40.87 -33.06
N THR A 418 -28.27 -40.81 -33.20
CA THR A 418 -27.35 -41.49 -32.28
C THR A 418 -27.11 -40.64 -31.01
N ASN A 419 -26.62 -41.29 -29.95
CA ASN A 419 -26.22 -40.65 -28.70
C ASN A 419 -25.16 -39.53 -28.91
N ILE A 420 -24.41 -39.56 -30.01
CA ILE A 420 -23.37 -38.57 -30.33
C ILE A 420 -23.98 -37.16 -30.52
N GLU A 421 -25.15 -37.06 -31.18
CA GLU A 421 -25.84 -35.78 -31.35
C GLU A 421 -26.23 -35.16 -30.01
N VAL A 422 -26.75 -35.95 -29.07
CA VAL A 422 -27.12 -35.47 -27.73
C VAL A 422 -25.87 -35.04 -26.93
N THR A 423 -24.78 -35.80 -27.02
CA THR A 423 -23.51 -35.46 -26.35
C THR A 423 -22.91 -34.17 -26.92
N ASN A 424 -22.98 -33.96 -28.23
CA ASN A 424 -22.52 -32.72 -28.88
C ASN A 424 -23.39 -31.53 -28.50
N ALA A 425 -24.71 -31.68 -28.48
CA ALA A 425 -25.62 -30.61 -28.03
C ALA A 425 -25.42 -30.28 -26.53
N GLN A 426 -25.18 -31.29 -25.69
CA GLN A 426 -24.82 -31.07 -24.28
C GLN A 426 -23.51 -30.26 -24.14
N ALA A 427 -22.48 -30.60 -24.92
CA ALA A 427 -21.22 -29.83 -24.92
C ALA A 427 -21.41 -28.40 -25.46
N SER A 428 -22.36 -28.21 -26.43
CA SER A 428 -22.72 -26.86 -26.91
C SER A 428 -23.38 -26.03 -25.82
N VAL A 429 -24.29 -26.59 -25.03
CA VAL A 429 -24.93 -25.92 -23.89
C VAL A 429 -23.90 -25.55 -22.82
N ALA A 430 -23.01 -26.48 -22.47
CA ALA A 430 -21.94 -26.19 -21.46
C ALA A 430 -21.06 -25.01 -21.90
N ARG A 431 -20.60 -25.01 -23.17
CA ARG A 431 -19.82 -23.88 -23.71
C ARG A 431 -20.61 -22.58 -23.75
N ALA A 432 -21.89 -22.62 -24.12
CA ALA A 432 -22.73 -21.44 -24.19
C ALA A 432 -22.99 -20.82 -22.80
N ARG A 433 -23.17 -21.66 -21.76
CA ARG A 433 -23.22 -21.18 -20.35
C ARG A 433 -21.92 -20.52 -19.90
N ASP A 434 -20.79 -21.17 -20.19
CA ASP A 434 -19.48 -20.61 -19.86
C ASP A 434 -19.29 -19.24 -20.53
N ASN A 435 -19.66 -19.13 -21.80
CA ASN A 435 -19.59 -17.85 -22.53
C ASN A 435 -20.51 -16.79 -21.93
N GLN A 436 -21.72 -17.17 -21.45
CA GLN A 436 -22.63 -16.21 -20.81
C GLN A 436 -22.08 -15.72 -19.46
N ILE A 437 -21.60 -16.64 -18.61
CA ILE A 437 -21.00 -16.28 -17.32
C ILE A 437 -19.80 -15.35 -17.54
N GLU A 438 -18.94 -15.69 -18.49
CA GLU A 438 -17.77 -14.87 -18.82
C GLU A 438 -18.15 -13.50 -19.41
N ALA A 439 -19.17 -13.43 -20.25
CA ALA A 439 -19.67 -12.17 -20.82
C ALA A 439 -20.24 -11.25 -19.71
N LEU A 440 -21.02 -11.80 -18.79
CA LEU A 440 -21.55 -11.05 -17.63
C LEU A 440 -20.42 -10.56 -16.70
N PHE A 441 -19.42 -11.40 -16.45
CA PHE A 441 -18.24 -11.02 -15.68
C PHE A 441 -17.50 -9.86 -16.35
N ARG A 442 -17.14 -9.99 -17.63
CA ARG A 442 -16.44 -8.95 -18.40
C ARG A 442 -17.22 -7.64 -18.44
N PHE A 443 -18.52 -7.71 -18.59
CA PHE A 443 -19.39 -6.54 -18.57
C PHE A 443 -19.31 -5.82 -17.20
N ASN A 444 -19.50 -6.53 -16.09
CA ASN A 444 -19.42 -5.92 -14.76
C ASN A 444 -18.01 -5.41 -14.43
N ALA A 445 -16.96 -6.12 -14.85
CA ALA A 445 -15.58 -5.67 -14.72
C ALA A 445 -15.32 -4.38 -15.52
N SER A 446 -15.87 -4.29 -16.75
CA SER A 446 -15.73 -3.09 -17.59
C SER A 446 -16.41 -1.85 -16.97
N ARG A 447 -17.54 -2.03 -16.27
CA ARG A 447 -18.21 -0.95 -15.53
C ARG A 447 -17.33 -0.43 -14.38
N ILE A 448 -16.72 -1.31 -13.60
CA ILE A 448 -15.79 -0.94 -12.53
C ILE A 448 -14.58 -0.21 -13.11
N ASN A 449 -13.99 -0.75 -14.18
CA ASN A 449 -12.83 -0.15 -14.84
C ASN A 449 -13.14 1.23 -15.44
N LEU A 450 -14.34 1.43 -16.01
CA LEU A 450 -14.75 2.74 -16.50
C LEU A 450 -14.94 3.75 -15.35
N ALA A 451 -15.58 3.34 -14.25
CA ALA A 451 -15.73 4.20 -13.07
C ALA A 451 -14.37 4.60 -12.48
N ARG A 452 -13.40 3.65 -12.43
CA ARG A 452 -12.02 3.94 -12.04
C ARG A 452 -11.36 4.91 -13.02
N ALA A 453 -11.44 4.65 -14.33
CA ALA A 453 -10.82 5.48 -15.36
C ALA A 453 -11.36 6.92 -15.37
N LYS A 454 -12.63 7.13 -15.01
CA LYS A 454 -13.25 8.45 -14.84
C LYS A 454 -12.95 9.09 -13.48
N GLY A 455 -12.41 8.34 -12.51
CA GLY A 455 -12.23 8.80 -11.13
C GLY A 455 -13.53 8.85 -10.31
N GLU A 456 -14.57 8.12 -10.71
CA GLU A 456 -15.90 8.08 -10.08
C GLU A 456 -16.20 6.74 -9.39
N ILE A 457 -15.17 6.02 -8.97
CA ILE A 457 -15.34 4.70 -8.34
C ILE A 457 -16.22 4.79 -7.06
N ASP A 458 -16.11 5.89 -6.33
CA ASP A 458 -16.90 6.16 -5.12
C ASP A 458 -18.42 6.25 -5.40
N LYS A 459 -18.84 6.54 -6.64
CA LYS A 459 -20.25 6.70 -7.06
C LYS A 459 -20.87 5.41 -7.60
N LEU A 460 -20.05 4.39 -7.84
CA LEU A 460 -20.52 3.13 -8.40
C LEU A 460 -21.14 2.21 -7.34
N PHE A 461 -20.77 2.45 -6.06
CA PHE A 461 -21.08 1.57 -4.93
C PHE A 461 -21.96 2.24 -3.87
#